data_59d0af6312a71f9efe12cfc423190eb9
#
_entry.id   59d0af6312a71f9efe12cfc423190eb9
#
_cell.length_a   1.000
_cell.length_b   1.000
_cell.length_c   1.000
_cell.angle_alpha   90.00
_cell.angle_beta   90.00
_cell.angle_gamma   90.00
#
_symmetry.space_group_name_H-M   'P 1'
#
loop_
_entity.id
_entity.type
_entity.pdbx_description
1 polymer ?
#
loop_
_entity_poly.entity_id
_entity_poly.type
_entity_poly.pdbx_seq_one_letter_code
_entity_poly.pdbx_strand_id
1 'polypeptide(L)'
;HNNHPRAAGCFSRVLGTYVREKGVLTLNEALAKMTILPARLLESRSPAMARRGRLRAGAAADVTVFDPATISDRSTIEQTWLESVGVHHVLVGGQVVRSAGVTDRSVRPGVPILGGVA
;
A
#
# COMPACT_ATOMS: atom_id res chain seq x y z
N HIS A 1 19.49 -4.69 -12.41
CA HIS A 1 18.63 -3.50 -12.55
C HIS A 1 18.63 -2.76 -11.23
N ASN A 2 19.30 -1.60 -11.17
CA ASN A 2 19.31 -0.74 -9.99
C ASN A 2 17.98 0.02 -9.94
N ASN A 3 16.98 -0.54 -9.27
CA ASN A 3 15.76 0.19 -8.98
C ASN A 3 16.00 1.14 -7.81
N HIS A 4 15.30 2.26 -7.81
CA HIS A 4 15.37 3.20 -6.69
C HIS A 4 14.70 2.61 -5.44
N PRO A 5 15.20 2.82 -4.22
CA PRO A 5 14.61 2.33 -2.96
C PRO A 5 13.12 2.66 -2.80
N ARG A 6 12.67 3.75 -3.41
CA ARG A 6 11.26 4.17 -3.46
C ARG A 6 10.31 3.07 -3.97
N ALA A 7 10.78 2.18 -4.85
CA ALA A 7 9.93 1.14 -5.40
C ALA A 7 9.41 0.16 -4.34
N ALA A 8 10.21 -0.12 -3.30
CA ALA A 8 9.83 -1.05 -2.23
C ALA A 8 9.34 -0.35 -0.96
N GLY A 9 9.90 0.84 -0.62
CA GLY A 9 9.72 1.45 0.69
C GLY A 9 8.89 2.72 0.77
N CYS A 10 8.39 3.26 -0.35
CA CYS A 10 7.75 4.58 -0.42
C CYS A 10 6.63 4.78 0.63
N PHE A 11 5.67 3.90 0.68
CA PHE A 11 4.51 4.05 1.58
C PHE A 11 4.89 3.85 3.05
N SER A 12 5.74 2.88 3.34
CA SER A 12 6.23 2.64 4.70
C SER A 12 7.09 3.81 5.20
N ARG A 13 7.85 4.45 4.31
CA ARG A 13 8.61 5.68 4.63
C ARG A 13 7.68 6.85 4.97
N VAL A 14 6.56 7.00 4.27
CA VAL A 14 5.56 8.02 4.62
C VAL A 14 5.06 7.78 6.04
N LEU A 15 4.65 6.57 6.37
CA LEU A 15 4.10 6.24 7.68
C LEU A 15 5.14 6.28 8.80
N GLY A 16 6.33 5.73 8.57
CA GLY A 16 7.40 5.74 9.56
C GLY A 16 8.02 7.13 9.74
N THR A 17 8.56 7.69 8.66
CA THR A 17 9.35 8.92 8.74
C THR A 17 8.49 10.17 8.82
N TYR A 18 7.51 10.36 7.93
CA TYR A 18 6.78 11.63 7.85
C TYR A 18 5.61 11.72 8.83
N VAL A 19 4.99 10.59 9.17
CA VAL A 19 3.93 10.55 10.21
C VAL A 19 4.56 10.42 11.59
N ARG A 20 5.21 9.26 11.89
CA ARG A 20 5.64 8.95 13.25
C ARG A 20 6.81 9.79 13.73
N GLU A 21 7.90 9.90 12.94
CA GLU A 21 9.14 10.54 13.40
C GLU A 21 9.09 12.07 13.28
N LYS A 22 8.60 12.59 12.15
CA LYS A 22 8.59 14.04 11.86
C LYS A 22 7.29 14.74 12.21
N GLY A 23 6.16 14.01 12.33
CA GLY A 23 4.86 14.58 12.66
C GLY A 23 4.33 15.62 11.65
N VAL A 24 4.78 15.58 10.38
CA VAL A 24 4.35 16.54 9.35
C VAL A 24 2.99 16.18 8.73
N LEU A 25 2.51 14.98 8.99
CA LEU A 25 1.20 14.47 8.59
C LEU A 25 0.61 13.68 9.75
N THR A 26 -0.70 13.75 9.93
CA THR A 26 -1.40 12.78 10.76
C THR A 26 -1.49 11.43 10.06
N LEU A 27 -1.68 10.36 10.82
CA LEU A 27 -1.86 9.02 10.25
C LEU A 27 -3.06 8.98 9.27
N ASN A 28 -4.18 9.61 9.64
CA ASN A 28 -5.37 9.63 8.80
C ASN A 28 -5.16 10.39 7.48
N GLU A 29 -4.45 11.53 7.51
CA GLU A 29 -4.10 12.26 6.29
C GLU A 29 -3.19 11.45 5.38
N ALA A 30 -2.16 10.79 5.94
CA ALA A 30 -1.27 9.94 5.17
C ALA A 30 -2.03 8.79 4.52
N LEU A 31 -2.87 8.07 5.28
CA LEU A 31 -3.71 6.99 4.76
C LEU A 31 -4.65 7.48 3.66
N ALA A 32 -5.33 8.60 3.86
CA ALA A 32 -6.22 9.17 2.84
C ALA A 32 -5.47 9.48 1.54
N LYS A 33 -4.27 10.09 1.63
CA LYS A 33 -3.42 10.43 0.47
C LYS A 33 -2.90 9.20 -0.28
N MET A 34 -2.74 8.08 0.40
CA MET A 34 -2.24 6.83 -0.19
C MET A 34 -3.34 5.88 -0.67
N THR A 35 -4.61 6.12 -0.32
CA THR A 35 -5.72 5.20 -0.60
C THR A 35 -6.91 5.88 -1.26
N ILE A 36 -7.78 6.52 -0.47
CA ILE A 36 -9.08 7.01 -0.95
C ILE A 36 -8.96 8.22 -1.91
N LEU A 37 -8.00 9.13 -1.70
CA LEU A 37 -7.88 10.31 -2.54
C LEU A 37 -7.43 9.96 -3.97
N PRO A 38 -6.37 9.16 -4.22
CA PRO A 38 -6.04 8.71 -5.57
C PRO A 38 -7.14 7.83 -6.20
N ALA A 39 -7.86 7.02 -5.41
CA ALA A 39 -8.98 6.26 -5.91
C ALA A 39 -10.10 7.19 -6.46
N ARG A 40 -10.50 8.19 -5.67
CA ARG A 40 -11.50 9.19 -6.08
C ARG A 40 -11.10 9.98 -7.33
N LEU A 41 -9.83 10.34 -7.44
CA LEU A 41 -9.32 11.07 -8.61
C LEU A 41 -9.50 10.26 -9.91
N LEU A 42 -9.41 8.93 -9.82
CA LEU A 42 -9.49 8.04 -10.97
C LEU A 42 -10.87 7.43 -11.21
N GLU A 43 -11.83 7.57 -10.29
CA GLU A 43 -13.16 6.96 -10.40
C GLU A 43 -13.90 7.33 -11.70
N SER A 44 -13.76 8.57 -12.17
CA SER A 44 -14.42 9.03 -13.41
C SER A 44 -13.83 8.38 -14.67
N ARG A 45 -12.60 7.89 -14.61
CA ARG A 45 -11.90 7.26 -15.75
C ARG A 45 -11.84 5.74 -15.64
N SER A 46 -12.00 5.20 -14.44
CA SER A 46 -11.96 3.76 -14.17
C SER A 46 -13.00 3.41 -13.11
N PRO A 47 -14.17 2.89 -13.47
CA PRO A 47 -15.23 2.53 -12.52
C PRO A 47 -14.76 1.53 -11.45
N ALA A 48 -13.77 0.70 -11.74
CA ALA A 48 -13.18 -0.23 -10.78
C ALA A 48 -12.55 0.48 -9.58
N MET A 49 -12.13 1.74 -9.73
CA MET A 49 -11.56 2.56 -8.64
C MET A 49 -12.60 2.98 -7.61
N ALA A 50 -13.89 3.02 -7.95
CA ALA A 50 -14.98 3.29 -6.99
C ALA A 50 -15.10 2.21 -5.89
N ARG A 51 -14.48 1.05 -6.09
CA ARG A 51 -14.46 -0.06 -5.14
C ARG A 51 -13.12 -0.20 -4.41
N ARG A 52 -12.16 0.73 -4.60
CA ARG A 52 -10.82 0.68 -4.02
C ARG A 52 -10.54 1.83 -3.06
N GLY A 53 -9.47 1.70 -2.29
CA GLY A 53 -9.02 2.71 -1.32
C GLY A 53 -9.96 2.94 -0.14
N ARG A 54 -10.85 1.98 0.14
CA ARG A 54 -11.88 2.09 1.20
C ARG A 54 -12.21 0.74 1.83
N LEU A 55 -12.51 0.75 3.12
CA LEU A 55 -13.01 -0.41 3.85
C LEU A 55 -14.53 -0.29 4.01
N ARG A 56 -15.28 -1.00 3.15
CA ARG A 56 -16.75 -1.11 3.24
C ARG A 56 -17.22 -2.40 2.56
N ALA A 57 -18.41 -2.87 2.91
CA ALA A 57 -19.04 -3.99 2.22
C ALA A 57 -19.14 -3.73 0.71
N GLY A 58 -18.79 -4.72 -0.11
CA GLY A 58 -18.77 -4.63 -1.56
C GLY A 58 -17.54 -3.94 -2.17
N ALA A 59 -16.60 -3.41 -1.37
CA ALA A 59 -15.32 -2.92 -1.86
C ALA A 59 -14.37 -4.07 -2.24
N ALA A 60 -13.32 -3.75 -3.01
CA ALA A 60 -12.24 -4.70 -3.26
C ALA A 60 -11.51 -4.99 -1.95
N ALA A 61 -11.25 -6.27 -1.69
CA ALA A 61 -10.58 -6.70 -0.46
C ALA A 61 -9.05 -6.60 -0.59
N ASP A 62 -8.57 -5.38 -0.88
CA ASP A 62 -7.15 -5.01 -0.87
C ASP A 62 -6.85 -4.35 0.48
N VAL A 63 -6.29 -5.11 1.41
CA VAL A 63 -6.15 -4.71 2.81
C VAL A 63 -4.71 -4.89 3.28
N THR A 64 -4.18 -3.88 3.94
CA THR A 64 -2.88 -3.94 4.62
C THR A 64 -3.10 -3.76 6.12
N VAL A 65 -2.58 -4.70 6.91
CA VAL A 65 -2.57 -4.63 8.38
C VAL A 65 -1.14 -4.35 8.81
N PHE A 66 -0.94 -3.27 9.53
CA PHE A 66 0.38 -2.84 9.98
C PHE A 66 0.34 -2.25 11.39
N ASP A 67 1.48 -2.22 12.04
CA ASP A 67 1.67 -1.54 13.31
C ASP A 67 2.24 -0.13 13.07
N PRO A 68 1.51 0.94 13.40
CA PRO A 68 2.00 2.31 13.20
C PRO A 68 3.21 2.66 14.07
N ALA A 69 3.43 1.93 15.17
CA ALA A 69 4.58 2.17 16.04
C ALA A 69 5.89 1.61 15.45
N THR A 70 5.82 0.58 14.63
CA THR A 70 7.01 -0.11 14.12
C THR A 70 7.18 -0.06 12.61
N ILE A 71 6.15 0.36 11.84
CA ILE A 71 6.25 0.43 10.38
C ILE A 71 7.41 1.31 9.94
N SER A 72 8.28 0.77 9.08
CA SER A 72 9.44 1.48 8.56
C SER A 72 9.89 0.93 7.21
N ASP A 73 10.40 1.81 6.37
CA ASP A 73 11.16 1.50 5.17
C ASP A 73 12.57 1.00 5.56
N ARG A 74 13.03 -0.04 4.90
CA ARG A 74 14.38 -0.58 5.04
C ARG A 74 15.22 -0.46 3.78
N SER A 75 14.62 -0.02 2.68
CA SER A 75 15.30 0.04 1.38
C SER A 75 16.36 1.14 1.38
N THR A 76 17.55 0.82 0.89
CA THR A 76 18.67 1.74 0.67
C THR A 76 19.05 1.79 -0.82
N ILE A 77 19.98 2.65 -1.18
CA ILE A 77 20.50 2.74 -2.55
C ILE A 77 21.24 1.43 -2.92
N GLU A 78 21.91 0.82 -1.94
CA GLU A 78 22.67 -0.44 -2.11
C GLU A 78 21.73 -1.66 -2.11
N GLN A 79 20.64 -1.60 -1.35
CA GLN A 79 19.67 -2.69 -1.18
C GLN A 79 18.24 -2.20 -1.43
N THR A 80 17.91 -1.99 -2.68
CA THR A 80 16.67 -1.31 -3.13
C THR A 80 15.38 -2.10 -2.92
N TRP A 81 15.47 -3.41 -2.61
CA TRP A 81 14.34 -4.34 -2.52
C TRP A 81 14.10 -4.91 -1.12
N LEU A 82 14.60 -4.26 -0.09
CA LEU A 82 14.32 -4.72 1.27
C LEU A 82 12.85 -4.53 1.58
N GLU A 83 12.22 -5.59 2.10
CA GLU A 83 10.84 -5.53 2.55
C GLU A 83 10.73 -4.64 3.79
N SER A 84 9.67 -3.84 3.83
CA SER A 84 9.36 -2.99 4.98
C SER A 84 9.06 -3.83 6.22
N VAL A 85 9.40 -3.30 7.39
CA VAL A 85 9.02 -3.88 8.70
C VAL A 85 7.71 -3.28 9.20
N GLY A 86 7.08 -3.92 10.20
CA GLY A 86 5.83 -3.45 10.78
C GLY A 86 4.58 -3.75 9.94
N VAL A 87 4.72 -4.39 8.77
CA VAL A 87 3.58 -4.88 7.97
C VAL A 87 3.31 -6.33 8.32
N HIS A 88 2.19 -6.61 8.96
CA HIS A 88 1.82 -7.93 9.46
C HIS A 88 1.10 -8.76 8.41
N HIS A 89 0.04 -8.21 7.80
CA HIS A 89 -0.75 -8.92 6.80
C HIS A 89 -1.01 -8.03 5.60
N VAL A 90 -1.06 -8.66 4.41
CA VAL A 90 -1.49 -8.02 3.16
C VAL A 90 -2.42 -8.98 2.44
N LEU A 91 -3.59 -8.47 2.06
CA LEU A 91 -4.55 -9.16 1.20
C LEU A 91 -4.68 -8.39 -0.11
N VAL A 92 -4.77 -9.12 -1.21
CA VAL A 92 -5.04 -8.55 -2.54
C VAL A 92 -6.20 -9.34 -3.16
N GLY A 93 -7.28 -8.67 -3.48
CA GLY A 93 -8.51 -9.32 -3.96
C GLY A 93 -9.07 -10.37 -3.00
N GLY A 94 -8.84 -10.24 -1.69
CA GLY A 94 -9.23 -11.18 -0.66
C GLY A 94 -8.26 -12.35 -0.43
N GLN A 95 -7.23 -12.50 -1.26
CA GLN A 95 -6.19 -13.52 -1.05
C GLN A 95 -5.05 -12.99 -0.19
N VAL A 96 -4.63 -13.76 0.79
CA VAL A 96 -3.52 -13.41 1.68
C VAL A 96 -2.20 -13.59 0.92
N VAL A 97 -1.45 -12.51 0.74
CA VAL A 97 -0.11 -12.51 0.11
C VAL A 97 1.00 -12.32 1.13
N ARG A 98 0.66 -11.81 2.32
CA ARG A 98 1.59 -11.69 3.45
C ARG A 98 0.84 -12.04 4.74
N SER A 99 1.43 -12.88 5.59
CA SER A 99 0.88 -13.26 6.89
C SER A 99 1.97 -13.31 7.94
N ALA A 100 1.69 -12.77 9.12
CA ALA A 100 2.65 -12.69 10.25
C ALA A 100 4.04 -12.16 9.82
N GLY A 101 4.06 -11.18 8.92
CA GLY A 101 5.31 -10.59 8.44
C GLY A 101 6.07 -11.40 7.36
N VAL A 102 5.55 -12.53 6.92
CA VAL A 102 6.16 -13.38 5.87
C VAL A 102 5.38 -13.26 4.57
N THR A 103 6.06 -12.96 3.47
CA THR A 103 5.46 -12.85 2.13
C THR A 103 5.47 -14.19 1.41
N ASP A 104 4.30 -14.67 0.98
CA ASP A 104 4.18 -15.83 0.10
C ASP A 104 4.38 -15.37 -1.37
N ARG A 105 5.53 -15.70 -1.92
CA ARG A 105 5.88 -15.32 -3.29
C ARG A 105 5.28 -16.23 -4.36
N SER A 106 4.60 -17.30 -3.99
CA SER A 106 3.89 -18.20 -4.93
C SER A 106 2.51 -17.64 -5.29
N VAL A 107 1.90 -16.83 -4.41
CA VAL A 107 0.58 -16.23 -4.59
C VAL A 107 0.68 -14.94 -5.40
N ARG A 108 -0.08 -14.82 -6.48
CA ARG A 108 -0.07 -13.66 -7.40
C ARG A 108 -1.48 -13.21 -7.79
N PRO A 109 -2.28 -12.67 -6.83
CA PRO A 109 -3.69 -12.35 -7.05
C PRO A 109 -3.91 -10.98 -7.71
N GLY A 110 -2.86 -10.25 -8.01
CA GLY A 110 -2.97 -8.93 -8.62
C GLY A 110 -3.61 -8.99 -10.01
N VAL A 111 -4.56 -8.09 -10.25
CA VAL A 111 -5.21 -7.91 -11.55
C VAL A 111 -4.99 -6.49 -12.06
N PRO A 112 -4.87 -6.27 -13.37
CA PRO A 112 -4.77 -4.93 -13.93
C PRO A 112 -6.08 -4.17 -13.73
N ILE A 113 -5.97 -2.87 -13.43
CA ILE A 113 -7.11 -1.95 -13.37
C ILE A 113 -7.06 -1.13 -14.63
N LEU A 114 -8.00 -1.39 -15.52
CA LEU A 114 -8.07 -0.71 -16.82
C LEU A 114 -9.00 0.50 -16.72
N GLY A 115 -8.72 1.53 -17.53
CA GLY A 115 -9.64 2.63 -17.77
C GLY A 115 -10.88 2.13 -18.52
N GLY A 116 -12.05 2.65 -18.18
CA GLY A 116 -13.22 2.50 -19.04
C GLY A 116 -13.03 3.34 -20.31
N VAL A 117 -13.27 2.73 -21.47
CA VAL A 117 -13.53 3.53 -22.68
C VAL A 117 -14.89 4.19 -22.50
N ALA A 118 -14.93 5.51 -22.61
CA ALA A 118 -16.19 6.25 -22.67
C ALA A 118 -16.90 5.96 -23.98
#